data_12e0fba5548c1f50fe8fbba658885860
#
_entry.id   12e0fba5548c1f50fe8fbba658885860
#
_cell.length_a   1.000
_cell.length_b   1.000
_cell.length_c   1.000
_cell.angle_alpha   90.00
_cell.angle_beta   90.00
_cell.angle_gamma   90.00
#
_symmetry.space_group_name_H-M   'P 1'
#
loop_
_entity.id
_entity.type
_entity.pdbx_description
1 polymer ?
#
loop_
_entity_poly.entity_id
_entity_poly.type
_entity_poly.pdbx_seq_one_letter_code
_entity_poly.pdbx_strand_id
1 'polypeptide(L)'
;MTDFYGGVETPSGQRVRFRAVAALLIGISGGSGSGKSRLAQELAQEIGEDRVTILPFDSYYKDLRHLSVDERNAVNFDHPDALDVECFIHHLEGLRQGMDIALPVYDFARHERADDLVILPAREIVIAEGILLFAFPELLEKFDMTIFRQCSEEVRYTRRLERDTVERGRSVESVELQFRTSVAPMHDEFVEPTASLAQRIVLETEDLDTVVDELAGSFRSIHV
;
A
#
# COMPACT_ATOMS: atom_id res chain seq x y z
N MET A 1 2.66 26.69 -8.31
CA MET A 1 1.29 26.34 -8.69
C MET A 1 1.24 26.35 -10.21
N THR A 2 1.56 25.24 -10.83
CA THR A 2 1.65 25.10 -12.30
C THR A 2 0.44 24.30 -12.75
N ASP A 3 -0.57 25.02 -13.28
CA ASP A 3 -1.74 24.39 -13.89
C ASP A 3 -1.31 23.68 -15.20
N PHE A 4 -1.21 22.35 -15.16
CA PHE A 4 -1.06 21.53 -16.34
C PHE A 4 -2.42 21.34 -17.00
N TYR A 5 -2.64 22.00 -18.14
CA TYR A 5 -3.80 21.77 -18.99
C TYR A 5 -3.43 20.78 -20.11
N GLY A 6 -3.96 19.57 -20.05
CA GLY A 6 -4.05 18.67 -21.20
C GLY A 6 -5.21 19.11 -22.09
N GLY A 7 -5.03 19.23 -23.41
CA GLY A 7 -6.10 19.55 -24.34
C GLY A 7 -6.14 18.58 -25.51
N VAL A 8 -7.31 18.01 -25.78
CA VAL A 8 -7.59 17.21 -26.99
C VAL A 8 -8.41 18.07 -27.93
N GLU A 9 -8.01 18.16 -29.20
CA GLU A 9 -8.82 18.79 -30.23
C GLU A 9 -9.89 17.80 -30.74
N THR A 10 -11.13 18.21 -30.64
CA THR A 10 -12.23 17.43 -31.22
C THR A 10 -12.22 17.62 -32.74
N PRO A 11 -12.83 16.70 -33.53
CA PRO A 11 -12.96 16.84 -34.99
C PRO A 11 -13.66 18.12 -35.45
N SER A 12 -14.35 18.81 -34.54
CA SER A 12 -15.00 20.10 -34.76
C SER A 12 -14.14 21.32 -34.43
N GLY A 13 -12.85 21.12 -34.06
CA GLY A 13 -11.92 22.21 -33.76
C GLY A 13 -12.12 22.87 -32.39
N GLN A 14 -12.94 22.31 -31.54
CA GLN A 14 -13.07 22.76 -30.13
C GLN A 14 -12.00 22.13 -29.24
N ARG A 15 -11.20 22.97 -28.59
CA ARG A 15 -10.29 22.53 -27.51
C ARG A 15 -11.09 22.27 -26.23
N VAL A 16 -11.30 21.02 -25.91
CA VAL A 16 -11.78 20.63 -24.57
C VAL A 16 -10.59 20.65 -23.63
N ARG A 17 -10.60 21.56 -22.67
CA ARG A 17 -9.58 21.64 -21.63
C ARG A 17 -10.05 20.74 -20.48
N PHE A 18 -9.33 19.68 -20.23
CA PHE A 18 -9.49 18.90 -19.02
C PHE A 18 -8.57 19.52 -17.94
N ARG A 19 -9.14 19.92 -16.82
CA ARG A 19 -8.37 20.17 -15.61
C ARG A 19 -8.07 18.78 -15.02
N ALA A 20 -6.87 18.29 -15.18
CA ALA A 20 -6.42 17.12 -14.45
C ALA A 20 -6.34 17.53 -12.98
N VAL A 21 -7.34 17.23 -12.20
CA VAL A 21 -7.23 17.29 -10.74
C VAL A 21 -6.27 16.16 -10.39
N ALA A 22 -5.12 16.50 -9.80
CA ALA A 22 -4.17 15.49 -9.32
C ALA A 22 -4.89 14.56 -8.33
N ALA A 23 -4.68 13.25 -8.43
CA ALA A 23 -5.28 12.31 -7.51
C ALA A 23 -4.83 12.58 -6.07
N LEU A 24 -5.75 12.40 -5.11
CA LEU A 24 -5.45 12.43 -3.68
C LEU A 24 -4.68 11.16 -3.32
N LEU A 25 -3.48 11.30 -2.74
CA LEU A 25 -2.66 10.18 -2.33
C LEU A 25 -2.76 9.94 -0.82
N ILE A 26 -3.27 8.78 -0.45
CA ILE A 26 -3.40 8.35 0.94
C ILE A 26 -2.44 7.20 1.20
N GLY A 27 -1.57 7.33 2.19
CA GLY A 27 -0.68 6.27 2.65
C GLY A 27 -1.24 5.59 3.89
N ILE A 28 -1.33 4.25 3.88
CA ILE A 28 -1.72 3.45 5.05
C ILE A 28 -0.58 2.50 5.40
N SER A 29 0.03 2.70 6.58
CA SER A 29 1.07 1.81 7.10
C SER A 29 0.62 1.12 8.39
N GLY A 30 1.42 0.16 8.84
CA GLY A 30 1.19 -0.62 10.05
C GLY A 30 1.73 -2.04 9.90
N GLY A 31 1.95 -2.71 11.02
CA GLY A 31 2.58 -4.02 11.05
C GLY A 31 1.82 -5.10 10.28
N SER A 32 2.52 -6.18 9.96
CA SER A 32 1.87 -7.38 9.39
C SER A 32 0.81 -7.89 10.38
N GLY A 33 -0.41 -8.15 9.90
CA GLY A 33 -1.56 -8.53 10.75
C GLY A 33 -2.29 -7.36 11.43
N SER A 34 -1.88 -6.10 11.22
CA SER A 34 -2.56 -4.94 11.82
C SER A 34 -3.97 -4.67 11.26
N GLY A 35 -4.27 -5.16 10.05
CA GLY A 35 -5.54 -4.89 9.36
C GLY A 35 -5.52 -3.66 8.44
N LYS A 36 -4.33 -3.16 8.07
CA LYS A 36 -4.18 -2.03 7.13
C LYS A 36 -4.84 -2.28 5.77
N SER A 37 -4.66 -3.48 5.19
CA SER A 37 -5.26 -3.82 3.89
C SER A 37 -6.79 -3.90 3.97
N ARG A 38 -7.34 -4.37 5.10
CA ARG A 38 -8.77 -4.34 5.38
C ARG A 38 -9.28 -2.89 5.46
N LEU A 39 -8.59 -2.03 6.20
CA LEU A 39 -8.93 -0.60 6.27
C LEU A 39 -8.92 0.05 4.88
N ALA A 40 -7.92 -0.24 4.04
CA ALA A 40 -7.85 0.27 2.67
C ALA A 40 -9.02 -0.19 1.81
N GLN A 41 -9.43 -1.46 1.93
CA GLN A 41 -10.57 -2.03 1.19
C GLN A 41 -11.90 -1.43 1.66
N GLU A 42 -12.14 -1.34 2.95
CA GLU A 42 -13.37 -0.76 3.51
C GLU A 42 -13.50 0.74 3.17
N LEU A 43 -12.40 1.49 3.21
CA LEU A 43 -12.38 2.87 2.72
C LEU A 43 -12.71 2.98 1.23
N ALA A 44 -12.15 2.11 0.40
CA ALA A 44 -12.45 2.12 -1.03
C ALA A 44 -13.92 1.79 -1.30
N GLN A 45 -14.51 0.85 -0.57
CA GLN A 45 -15.93 0.51 -0.68
C GLN A 45 -16.83 1.69 -0.25
N GLU A 46 -16.52 2.33 0.89
CA GLU A 46 -17.32 3.44 1.41
C GLU A 46 -17.21 4.70 0.55
N ILE A 47 -16.04 4.98 -0.04
CA ILE A 47 -15.85 6.11 -0.97
C ILE A 47 -16.51 5.85 -2.33
N GLY A 48 -16.46 4.60 -2.80
CA GLY A 48 -16.84 4.10 -4.11
C GLY A 48 -15.63 3.51 -4.83
N GLU A 49 -15.68 2.20 -5.13
CA GLU A 49 -14.56 1.46 -5.75
C GLU A 49 -14.16 2.00 -7.14
N ASP A 50 -15.10 2.62 -7.85
CA ASP A 50 -14.86 3.26 -9.14
C ASP A 50 -14.06 4.57 -9.04
N ARG A 51 -13.93 5.14 -7.84
CA ARG A 51 -13.19 6.37 -7.53
C ARG A 51 -11.84 6.14 -6.89
N VAL A 52 -11.55 4.91 -6.45
CA VAL A 52 -10.34 4.59 -5.67
C VAL A 52 -9.48 3.56 -6.38
N THR A 53 -8.16 3.81 -6.44
CA THR A 53 -7.15 2.81 -6.79
C THR A 53 -6.42 2.38 -5.52
N ILE A 54 -6.40 1.08 -5.21
CA ILE A 54 -5.56 0.54 -4.13
C ILE A 54 -4.23 0.12 -4.74
N LEU A 55 -3.13 0.66 -4.19
CA LEU A 55 -1.76 0.37 -4.62
C LEU A 55 -1.01 -0.38 -3.51
N PRO A 56 -0.93 -1.73 -3.57
CA PRO A 56 -0.23 -2.51 -2.55
C PRO A 56 1.30 -2.40 -2.72
N PHE A 57 1.99 -1.96 -1.67
CA PHE A 57 3.45 -1.85 -1.66
C PHE A 57 4.12 -3.23 -1.72
N ASP A 58 3.46 -4.25 -1.18
CA ASP A 58 3.95 -5.64 -1.20
C ASP A 58 4.10 -6.23 -2.62
N SER A 59 3.49 -5.62 -3.65
CA SER A 59 3.72 -5.99 -5.07
C SER A 59 5.10 -5.57 -5.59
N TYR A 60 5.81 -4.72 -4.86
CA TYR A 60 7.08 -4.13 -5.28
C TYR A 60 8.31 -4.76 -4.65
N TYR A 61 8.23 -5.98 -4.13
CA TYR A 61 9.44 -6.72 -3.80
C TYR A 61 10.34 -6.87 -5.02
N LYS A 62 11.65 -6.75 -4.81
CA LYS A 62 12.66 -6.89 -5.88
C LYS A 62 12.56 -8.24 -6.56
N ASP A 63 12.84 -8.25 -7.86
CA ASP A 63 12.92 -9.50 -8.62
C ASP A 63 14.18 -10.29 -8.22
N LEU A 64 13.95 -11.45 -7.62
CA LEU A 64 15.01 -12.32 -7.12
C LEU A 64 15.24 -13.55 -8.00
N ARG A 65 14.73 -13.58 -9.24
CA ARG A 65 14.89 -14.73 -10.17
C ARG A 65 16.33 -15.06 -10.50
N HIS A 66 17.25 -14.13 -10.31
CA HIS A 66 18.69 -14.32 -10.48
C HIS A 66 19.35 -15.10 -9.34
N LEU A 67 18.67 -15.26 -8.19
CA LEU A 67 19.12 -16.02 -7.03
C LEU A 67 18.60 -17.46 -7.08
N SER A 68 19.35 -18.39 -6.48
CA SER A 68 18.86 -19.75 -6.21
C SER A 68 17.67 -19.75 -5.24
N VAL A 69 16.93 -20.86 -5.18
CA VAL A 69 15.78 -21.00 -4.27
C VAL A 69 16.21 -20.82 -2.81
N ASP A 70 17.34 -21.39 -2.41
CA ASP A 70 17.84 -21.28 -1.03
C ASP A 70 18.23 -19.84 -0.67
N GLU A 71 18.89 -19.12 -1.60
CA GLU A 71 19.22 -17.72 -1.41
C GLU A 71 17.97 -16.84 -1.31
N ARG A 72 16.93 -17.07 -2.13
CA ARG A 72 15.65 -16.36 -2.05
C ARG A 72 14.95 -16.59 -0.72
N ASN A 73 14.93 -17.82 -0.24
CA ASN A 73 14.35 -18.18 1.04
C ASN A 73 15.08 -17.55 2.25
N ALA A 74 16.34 -17.16 2.08
CA ALA A 74 17.16 -16.50 3.10
C ALA A 74 16.97 -14.96 3.12
N VAL A 75 16.29 -14.38 2.12
CA VAL A 75 16.06 -12.94 2.06
C VAL A 75 15.07 -12.50 3.17
N ASN A 76 15.41 -11.42 3.86
CA ASN A 76 14.52 -10.81 4.84
C ASN A 76 13.53 -9.87 4.13
N PHE A 77 12.32 -10.35 3.85
CA PHE A 77 11.26 -9.58 3.18
C PHE A 77 10.62 -8.52 4.08
N ASP A 78 10.90 -8.53 5.37
CA ASP A 78 10.45 -7.50 6.31
C ASP A 78 11.47 -6.35 6.45
N HIS A 79 12.61 -6.40 5.72
CA HIS A 79 13.61 -5.34 5.67
C HIS A 79 13.38 -4.39 4.49
N PRO A 80 13.61 -3.06 4.64
CA PRO A 80 13.43 -2.09 3.56
C PRO A 80 14.17 -2.42 2.26
N ASP A 81 15.36 -3.00 2.34
CA ASP A 81 16.17 -3.37 1.16
C ASP A 81 15.51 -4.39 0.24
N ALA A 82 14.47 -5.09 0.68
CA ALA A 82 13.74 -6.05 -0.13
C ALA A 82 12.84 -5.39 -1.19
N LEU A 83 12.56 -4.09 -1.08
CA LEU A 83 11.59 -3.37 -1.89
C LEU A 83 12.23 -2.55 -3.02
N ASP A 84 11.53 -2.47 -4.15
CA ASP A 84 11.84 -1.63 -5.31
C ASP A 84 11.09 -0.30 -5.18
N VAL A 85 11.64 0.58 -4.35
CA VAL A 85 11.02 1.86 -4.00
C VAL A 85 10.96 2.80 -5.20
N GLU A 86 11.97 2.78 -6.07
CA GLU A 86 12.01 3.64 -7.26
C GLU A 86 10.86 3.31 -8.22
N CYS A 87 10.61 2.03 -8.47
CA CYS A 87 9.47 1.57 -9.28
C CYS A 87 8.14 1.99 -8.65
N PHE A 88 8.00 1.85 -7.32
CA PHE A 88 6.79 2.26 -6.62
C PHE A 88 6.54 3.76 -6.72
N ILE A 89 7.57 4.60 -6.51
CA ILE A 89 7.49 6.05 -6.64
C ILE A 89 7.03 6.44 -8.05
N HIS A 90 7.64 5.83 -9.07
CA HIS A 90 7.28 6.10 -10.46
C HIS A 90 5.79 5.80 -10.74
N HIS A 91 5.29 4.68 -10.24
CA HIS A 91 3.88 4.30 -10.39
C HIS A 91 2.95 5.21 -9.58
N LEU A 92 3.31 5.55 -8.35
CA LEU A 92 2.52 6.45 -7.50
C LEU A 92 2.38 7.84 -8.15
N GLU A 93 3.46 8.37 -8.73
CA GLU A 93 3.45 9.64 -9.45
C GLU A 93 2.65 9.56 -10.76
N GLY A 94 2.73 8.42 -11.47
CA GLY A 94 1.91 8.18 -12.66
C GLY A 94 0.42 8.23 -12.33
N LEU A 95 -0.02 7.51 -11.29
CA LEU A 95 -1.40 7.52 -10.83
C LEU A 95 -1.85 8.92 -10.40
N ARG A 96 -0.98 9.68 -9.69
CA ARG A 96 -1.26 11.07 -9.30
C ARG A 96 -1.53 11.97 -10.51
N GLN A 97 -0.87 11.70 -11.63
CA GLN A 97 -1.01 12.44 -12.88
C GLN A 97 -2.15 11.93 -13.78
N GLY A 98 -2.92 10.95 -13.31
CA GLY A 98 -4.02 10.37 -14.09
C GLY A 98 -3.59 9.35 -15.13
N MET A 99 -2.40 8.75 -14.98
CA MET A 99 -1.90 7.70 -15.86
C MET A 99 -2.15 6.32 -15.26
N ASP A 100 -2.72 5.42 -16.04
CA ASP A 100 -2.82 4.01 -15.67
C ASP A 100 -1.41 3.40 -15.55
N ILE A 101 -1.23 2.46 -14.63
CA ILE A 101 0.06 1.81 -14.40
C ILE A 101 -0.03 0.30 -14.61
N ALA A 102 1.10 -0.31 -14.91
CA ALA A 102 1.27 -1.76 -15.00
C ALA A 102 1.88 -2.29 -13.69
N LEU A 103 1.01 -2.67 -12.73
CA LEU A 103 1.40 -3.19 -11.43
C LEU A 103 2.14 -4.54 -11.60
N PRO A 104 3.34 -4.71 -11.02
CA PRO A 104 3.99 -6.00 -10.98
C PRO A 104 3.20 -7.00 -10.11
N VAL A 105 3.17 -8.24 -10.56
CA VAL A 105 2.61 -9.36 -9.79
C VAL A 105 3.74 -10.07 -9.08
N TYR A 106 3.63 -10.22 -7.75
CA TYR A 106 4.63 -10.91 -6.94
C TYR A 106 4.09 -12.26 -6.45
N ASP A 107 4.82 -13.33 -6.76
CA ASP A 107 4.53 -14.68 -6.27
C ASP A 107 5.21 -14.89 -4.90
N PHE A 108 4.42 -14.80 -3.84
CA PHE A 108 4.89 -14.99 -2.46
C PHE A 108 5.30 -16.43 -2.13
N ALA A 109 4.84 -17.42 -2.90
CA ALA A 109 5.22 -18.82 -2.69
C ALA A 109 6.60 -19.12 -3.30
N ARG A 110 6.95 -18.42 -4.38
CA ARG A 110 8.20 -18.60 -5.12
C ARG A 110 9.25 -17.55 -4.81
N HIS A 111 8.84 -16.48 -4.14
CA HIS A 111 9.67 -15.29 -3.88
C HIS A 111 10.25 -14.67 -5.16
N GLU A 112 9.40 -14.49 -6.16
CA GLU A 112 9.79 -13.91 -7.45
C GLU A 112 8.69 -13.03 -8.06
N ARG A 113 9.06 -12.09 -8.94
CA ARG A 113 8.09 -11.37 -9.78
C ARG A 113 7.63 -12.27 -10.91
N ALA A 114 6.32 -12.36 -11.12
CA ALA A 114 5.74 -12.99 -12.31
C ALA A 114 6.02 -12.13 -13.55
N ASP A 115 5.93 -12.75 -14.74
CA ASP A 115 6.00 -12.00 -15.99
C ASP A 115 4.69 -11.25 -16.30
N ASP A 116 3.60 -11.61 -15.62
CA ASP A 116 2.31 -10.98 -15.75
C ASP A 116 2.30 -9.60 -15.07
N LEU A 117 1.50 -8.69 -15.64
CA LEU A 117 1.25 -7.36 -15.11
C LEU A 117 -0.25 -7.14 -14.99
N VAL A 118 -0.68 -6.41 -13.98
CA VAL A 118 -2.07 -6.00 -13.80
C VAL A 118 -2.20 -4.51 -14.07
N ILE A 119 -3.05 -4.13 -15.01
CA ILE A 119 -3.30 -2.70 -15.27
C ILE A 119 -4.17 -2.15 -14.13
N LEU A 120 -3.63 -1.21 -13.39
CA LEU A 120 -4.39 -0.42 -12.43
C LEU A 120 -4.77 0.92 -13.05
N PRO A 121 -6.07 1.22 -13.16
CA PRO A 121 -6.53 2.49 -13.69
C PRO A 121 -6.24 3.63 -12.68
N ALA A 122 -5.87 4.80 -13.20
CA ALA A 122 -5.81 6.01 -12.40
C ALA A 122 -7.23 6.44 -12.01
N ARG A 123 -7.39 6.78 -10.72
CA ARG A 123 -8.65 7.22 -10.13
C ARG A 123 -8.44 8.53 -9.36
N GLU A 124 -9.53 9.11 -8.86
CA GLU A 124 -9.51 10.36 -8.09
C GLU A 124 -8.71 10.23 -6.78
N ILE A 125 -8.70 9.04 -6.18
CA ILE A 125 -8.04 8.73 -4.94
C ILE A 125 -7.15 7.50 -5.13
N VAL A 126 -5.93 7.56 -4.64
CA VAL A 126 -5.01 6.42 -4.59
C VAL A 126 -4.73 6.10 -3.11
N ILE A 127 -5.07 4.90 -2.69
CA ILE A 127 -4.74 4.39 -1.37
C ILE A 127 -3.53 3.45 -1.53
N ALA A 128 -2.35 3.91 -1.14
CA ALA A 128 -1.16 3.08 -1.06
C ALA A 128 -1.10 2.41 0.33
N GLU A 129 -0.84 1.10 0.40
CA GLU A 129 -0.74 0.40 1.67
C GLU A 129 0.46 -0.56 1.72
N GLY A 130 1.09 -0.65 2.89
CA GLY A 130 2.21 -1.57 3.10
C GLY A 130 2.86 -1.43 4.47
N ILE A 131 3.57 -2.50 4.89
CA ILE A 131 4.20 -2.53 6.22
C ILE A 131 5.35 -1.53 6.35
N LEU A 132 6.13 -1.33 5.29
CA LEU A 132 7.32 -0.47 5.26
C LEU A 132 7.07 0.87 4.55
N LEU A 133 5.81 1.22 4.28
CA LEU A 133 5.49 2.38 3.45
C LEU A 133 6.05 3.69 4.02
N PHE A 134 6.07 3.84 5.34
CA PHE A 134 6.56 5.05 6.02
C PHE A 134 8.03 4.94 6.46
N ALA A 135 8.69 3.81 6.21
CA ALA A 135 10.12 3.67 6.47
C ALA A 135 10.99 4.46 5.46
N PHE A 136 10.39 4.97 4.37
CA PHE A 136 11.06 5.73 3.33
C PHE A 136 10.59 7.20 3.38
N PRO A 137 11.43 8.14 3.83
CA PRO A 137 11.07 9.55 3.92
C PRO A 137 10.59 10.14 2.59
N GLU A 138 11.19 9.73 1.48
CA GLU A 138 10.83 10.16 0.13
C GLU A 138 9.42 9.71 -0.31
N LEU A 139 8.89 8.61 0.28
CA LEU A 139 7.50 8.20 0.08
C LEU A 139 6.55 8.98 0.98
N LEU A 140 6.93 9.18 2.23
CA LEU A 140 6.10 9.86 3.21
C LEU A 140 5.70 11.27 2.74
N GLU A 141 6.64 12.00 2.14
CA GLU A 141 6.44 13.36 1.61
C GLU A 141 5.46 13.42 0.42
N LYS A 142 5.18 12.29 -0.22
CA LYS A 142 4.28 12.24 -1.39
C LYS A 142 2.80 12.11 -1.01
N PHE A 143 2.51 11.68 0.20
CA PHE A 143 1.13 11.48 0.63
C PHE A 143 0.48 12.78 1.12
N ASP A 144 -0.76 13.00 0.70
CA ASP A 144 -1.61 14.10 1.17
C ASP A 144 -2.19 13.78 2.54
N MET A 145 -2.40 12.47 2.83
CA MET A 145 -2.82 11.95 4.12
C MET A 145 -2.07 10.67 4.46
N THR A 146 -1.61 10.56 5.71
CA THR A 146 -0.92 9.38 6.24
C THR A 146 -1.66 8.80 7.43
N ILE A 147 -1.92 7.49 7.37
CA ILE A 147 -2.67 6.73 8.38
C ILE A 147 -1.82 5.56 8.85
N PHE A 148 -1.65 5.42 10.17
CA PHE A 148 -0.98 4.26 10.75
C PHE A 148 -1.99 3.38 11.50
N ARG A 149 -2.09 2.11 11.10
CA ARG A 149 -2.93 1.12 11.79
C ARG A 149 -2.13 0.44 12.88
N GLN A 150 -2.34 0.90 14.14
CA GLN A 150 -1.63 0.39 15.30
C GLN A 150 -2.38 -0.78 15.92
N CYS A 151 -1.65 -1.87 16.15
CA CYS A 151 -2.15 -3.06 16.82
C CYS A 151 -1.05 -3.65 17.72
N SER A 152 -1.45 -4.24 18.83
CA SER A 152 -0.55 -4.98 19.71
C SER A 152 0.11 -6.16 18.97
N GLU A 153 1.29 -6.56 19.43
CA GLU A 153 2.03 -7.69 18.84
C GLU A 153 1.19 -8.98 18.90
N GLU A 154 0.49 -9.23 20.01
CA GLU A 154 -0.35 -10.41 20.19
C GLU A 154 -1.45 -10.50 19.14
N VAL A 155 -2.15 -9.39 18.88
CA VAL A 155 -3.21 -9.33 17.85
C VAL A 155 -2.65 -9.50 16.46
N ARG A 156 -1.51 -8.85 16.15
CA ARG A 156 -0.83 -8.99 14.86
C ARG A 156 -0.38 -10.43 14.61
N TYR A 157 0.22 -11.08 15.62
CA TYR A 157 0.65 -12.47 15.54
C TYR A 157 -0.53 -13.41 15.29
N THR A 158 -1.60 -13.28 16.07
CA THR A 158 -2.79 -14.14 15.96
C THR A 158 -3.41 -14.05 14.55
N ARG A 159 -3.63 -12.84 14.05
CA ARG A 159 -4.19 -12.62 12.71
C ARG A 159 -3.27 -13.11 11.59
N ARG A 160 -1.94 -12.92 11.73
CA ARG A 160 -0.97 -13.43 10.77
C ARG A 160 -0.94 -14.96 10.77
N LEU A 161 -0.97 -15.58 11.95
CA LEU A 161 -0.98 -17.03 12.09
C LEU A 161 -2.20 -17.62 11.37
N GLU A 162 -3.39 -17.09 11.63
CA GLU A 162 -4.62 -17.53 10.98
C GLU A 162 -4.53 -17.38 9.46
N ARG A 163 -4.19 -16.19 8.96
CA ARG A 163 -4.06 -15.93 7.52
C ARG A 163 -3.05 -16.87 6.85
N ASP A 164 -1.84 -16.95 7.40
CA ASP A 164 -0.74 -17.67 6.75
C ASP A 164 -0.95 -19.20 6.78
N THR A 165 -1.67 -19.72 7.80
CA THR A 165 -2.02 -21.15 7.85
C THR A 165 -3.20 -21.50 6.95
N VAL A 166 -4.26 -20.67 6.92
CA VAL A 166 -5.49 -20.94 6.16
C VAL A 166 -5.32 -20.59 4.68
N GLU A 167 -4.78 -19.40 4.37
CA GLU A 167 -4.76 -18.89 3.00
C GLU A 167 -3.48 -19.25 2.24
N ARG A 168 -2.33 -19.37 2.97
CA ARG A 168 -1.01 -19.61 2.37
C ARG A 168 -0.47 -21.02 2.60
N GLY A 169 -1.21 -21.87 3.31
CA GLY A 169 -0.87 -23.27 3.55
C GLY A 169 0.41 -23.50 4.35
N ARG A 170 0.85 -22.51 5.15
CA ARG A 170 2.05 -22.61 5.96
C ARG A 170 1.81 -23.39 7.26
N SER A 171 2.85 -24.04 7.79
CA SER A 171 2.74 -24.67 9.11
C SER A 171 2.80 -23.62 10.23
N VAL A 172 2.16 -23.92 11.36
CA VAL A 172 2.17 -23.07 12.56
C VAL A 172 3.60 -22.76 13.01
N GLU A 173 4.45 -23.80 13.07
CA GLU A 173 5.86 -23.68 13.49
C GLU A 173 6.66 -22.75 12.57
N SER A 174 6.39 -22.82 11.24
CA SER A 174 7.04 -21.94 10.25
C SER A 174 6.64 -20.48 10.45
N VAL A 175 5.34 -20.23 10.69
CA VAL A 175 4.84 -18.86 10.90
C VAL A 175 5.36 -18.30 12.22
N GLU A 176 5.33 -19.09 13.30
CA GLU A 176 5.85 -18.69 14.61
C GLU A 176 7.34 -18.36 14.55
N LEU A 177 8.14 -19.25 13.95
CA LEU A 177 9.58 -19.04 13.82
C LEU A 177 9.87 -17.73 13.07
N GLN A 178 9.26 -17.53 11.90
CA GLN A 178 9.46 -16.31 11.11
C GLN A 178 8.98 -15.06 11.86
N PHE A 179 7.84 -15.14 12.56
CA PHE A 179 7.35 -14.00 13.31
C PHE A 179 8.35 -13.54 14.36
N ARG A 180 8.90 -14.47 15.14
CA ARG A 180 9.86 -14.18 16.21
C ARG A 180 11.25 -13.76 15.70
N THR A 181 11.71 -14.33 14.57
CA THR A 181 13.09 -14.12 14.10
C THR A 181 13.22 -12.99 13.09
N SER A 182 12.14 -12.60 12.41
CA SER A 182 12.16 -11.57 11.36
C SER A 182 11.07 -10.53 11.59
N VAL A 183 9.78 -10.93 11.58
CA VAL A 183 8.67 -9.98 11.52
C VAL A 183 8.62 -9.04 12.72
N ALA A 184 8.71 -9.56 13.95
CA ALA A 184 8.66 -8.73 15.16
C ALA A 184 9.89 -7.82 15.27
N PRO A 185 11.14 -8.31 15.13
CA PRO A 185 12.32 -7.43 15.16
C PRO A 185 12.30 -6.33 14.07
N MET A 186 11.90 -6.66 12.84
CA MET A 186 11.83 -5.66 11.76
C MET A 186 10.68 -4.68 11.96
N HIS A 187 9.59 -5.11 12.59
CA HIS A 187 8.53 -4.20 12.98
C HIS A 187 9.02 -3.17 13.99
N ASP A 188 9.73 -3.60 15.03
CA ASP A 188 10.24 -2.72 16.08
C ASP A 188 11.29 -1.75 15.54
N GLU A 189 12.07 -2.17 14.55
CA GLU A 189 13.14 -1.36 13.96
C GLU A 189 12.63 -0.39 12.89
N PHE A 190 11.76 -0.84 11.98
CA PHE A 190 11.41 -0.07 10.77
C PHE A 190 9.95 0.38 10.68
N VAL A 191 9.02 -0.25 11.42
CA VAL A 191 7.58 0.03 11.27
C VAL A 191 7.05 0.86 12.43
N GLU A 192 7.18 0.36 13.67
CA GLU A 192 6.63 1.02 14.86
C GLU A 192 7.14 2.47 15.06
N PRO A 193 8.43 2.80 14.84
CA PRO A 193 8.90 4.17 14.98
C PRO A 193 8.20 5.15 14.04
N THR A 194 7.72 4.68 12.87
CA THR A 194 7.05 5.50 11.87
C THR A 194 5.60 5.86 12.24
N ALA A 195 5.03 5.26 13.26
CA ALA A 195 3.69 5.60 13.74
C ALA A 195 3.58 7.08 14.11
N SER A 196 4.63 7.65 14.69
CA SER A 196 4.70 9.07 15.08
C SER A 196 4.72 10.05 13.90
N LEU A 197 4.97 9.55 12.68
CA LEU A 197 5.00 10.34 11.45
C LEU A 197 3.63 10.42 10.77
N ALA A 198 2.68 9.59 11.20
CA ALA A 198 1.34 9.57 10.63
C ALA A 198 0.45 10.69 11.17
N GLN A 199 -0.35 11.28 10.30
CA GLN A 199 -1.34 12.31 10.67
C GLN A 199 -2.53 11.72 11.46
N ARG A 200 -2.85 10.45 11.23
CA ARG A 200 -3.89 9.72 11.96
C ARG A 200 -3.37 8.33 12.38
N ILE A 201 -3.40 8.05 13.66
CA ILE A 201 -3.16 6.71 14.19
C ILE A 201 -4.53 6.08 14.49
N VAL A 202 -4.82 4.95 13.87
CA VAL A 202 -6.03 4.16 14.08
C VAL A 202 -5.70 2.99 14.97
N LEU A 203 -6.24 2.97 16.18
CA LEU A 203 -5.99 1.94 17.19
C LEU A 203 -6.83 0.69 16.93
N GLU A 204 -6.35 -0.47 17.38
CA GLU A 204 -7.09 -1.74 17.28
C GLU A 204 -8.41 -1.75 18.07
N THR A 205 -8.51 -0.88 19.08
CA THR A 205 -9.69 -0.74 19.94
C THR A 205 -10.76 0.18 19.36
N GLU A 206 -10.44 0.92 18.30
CA GLU A 206 -11.42 1.76 17.61
C GLU A 206 -12.34 0.89 16.73
N ASP A 207 -13.63 1.25 16.73
CA ASP A 207 -14.60 0.62 15.83
C ASP A 207 -14.28 0.99 14.38
N LEU A 208 -14.04 -0.04 13.56
CA LEU A 208 -13.52 0.17 12.21
C LEU A 208 -14.54 0.87 11.31
N ASP A 209 -15.83 0.54 11.44
CA ASP A 209 -16.89 1.16 10.64
C ASP A 209 -16.97 2.67 10.92
N THR A 210 -16.91 3.06 12.19
CA THR A 210 -16.86 4.48 12.59
C THR A 210 -15.64 5.21 12.03
N VAL A 211 -14.46 4.56 12.06
CA VAL A 211 -13.23 5.13 11.50
C VAL A 211 -13.32 5.30 9.98
N VAL A 212 -13.89 4.32 9.29
CA VAL A 212 -14.09 4.36 7.84
C VAL A 212 -15.04 5.49 7.45
N ASP A 213 -16.17 5.64 8.14
CA ASP A 213 -17.13 6.73 7.91
C ASP A 213 -16.49 8.12 8.11
N GLU A 214 -15.72 8.30 9.19
CA GLU A 214 -14.98 9.54 9.49
C GLU A 214 -14.02 9.92 8.38
N LEU A 215 -13.17 8.96 8.00
CA LEU A 215 -12.13 9.18 6.99
C LEU A 215 -12.72 9.38 5.60
N ALA A 216 -13.69 8.55 5.20
CA ALA A 216 -14.36 8.70 3.91
C ALA A 216 -15.10 10.04 3.79
N GLY A 217 -15.75 10.48 4.85
CA GLY A 217 -16.39 11.80 4.93
C GLY A 217 -15.39 12.94 4.69
N SER A 218 -14.20 12.84 5.27
CA SER A 218 -13.12 13.81 5.09
C SER A 218 -12.62 13.85 3.64
N PHE A 219 -12.46 12.70 3.00
CA PHE A 219 -11.96 12.59 1.63
C PHE A 219 -12.97 13.04 0.57
N ARG A 220 -14.28 12.83 0.81
CA ARG A 220 -15.34 13.33 -0.07
C ARG A 220 -15.37 14.86 -0.11
N SER A 221 -14.97 15.54 0.98
CA SER A 221 -15.00 17.00 1.09
C SER A 221 -13.88 17.71 0.35
N ILE A 222 -12.80 17.01 0.00
CA ILE A 222 -11.60 17.61 -0.60
C ILE A 222 -11.78 17.83 -2.12
N HIS A 223 -12.75 17.17 -2.75
CA HIS A 223 -12.95 17.17 -4.21
C HIS A 223 -14.29 17.78 -4.67
N VAL A 224 -14.93 18.63 -3.85
CA VAL A 224 -16.12 19.42 -4.23
C VAL A 224 -15.74 20.85 -4.60
#